data_abf3665613245167923e1fd69c786866
#
_entry.id   abf3665613245167923e1fd69c786866
#
_cell.length_a   1.000
_cell.length_b   1.000
_cell.length_c   1.000
_cell.angle_alpha   90.00
_cell.angle_beta   90.00
_cell.angle_gamma   90.00
#
_symmetry.space_group_name_H-M   'P 1'
#
loop_
_entity.id
_entity.type
_entity.pdbx_description
1 polymer ?
#
loop_
_entity_poly.entity_id
_entity_poly.type
_entity_poly.pdbx_seq_one_letter_code
_entity_poly.pdbx_strand_id
1 'polypeptide(L)'
;MNINILGFNIFAKGGTSRSNINLIKSFLKQGYTVNYFNNLDFDQDAITRLFIHEAIDNENLKIYKFRDIKLLSKCDVLIITREDLFHYAKDVKAITKSTKVIGEIHGPMEYIDDSIDLCLEAIDGVRVSTEGIKQRFICKYNYKSVFNKYVNAEHIKINKEPINTKRNLLIKARFEDGIKDISYVIKLVNYIIKNTERDDIQLYIVGYGPSEALYKNLVNYYNLQDNIHINEKEPLNYIYISSSPYETLGYSILETLARGNRALIYPGNDDVLREVYDKYEGIQFLEKTFLGTANYYFQC
;
A
#
# COMPACT_ATOMS: atom_id res chain seq x y z
N MET A 1 0.24 -28.54 -3.22
CA MET A 1 1.26 -27.77 -2.49
C MET A 1 0.58 -27.06 -1.33
N ASN A 2 1.15 -27.14 -0.15
CA ASN A 2 0.69 -26.46 1.06
C ASN A 2 1.48 -25.18 1.27
N ILE A 3 0.80 -24.04 1.33
CA ILE A 3 1.41 -22.73 1.53
C ILE A 3 0.91 -22.16 2.85
N ASN A 4 1.83 -21.81 3.72
CA ASN A 4 1.54 -21.03 4.92
C ASN A 4 1.96 -19.58 4.69
N ILE A 5 1.13 -18.64 5.13
CA ILE A 5 1.40 -17.21 5.07
C ILE A 5 1.33 -16.65 6.48
N LEU A 6 2.40 -16.07 6.97
CA LEU A 6 2.41 -15.33 8.23
C LEU A 6 2.32 -13.83 7.94
N GLY A 7 1.28 -13.19 8.42
CA GLY A 7 1.08 -11.76 8.24
C GLY A 7 0.58 -11.08 9.51
N PHE A 8 0.71 -9.76 9.54
CA PHE A 8 0.39 -8.97 10.73
C PHE A 8 -1.11 -8.93 11.01
N ASN A 9 -1.92 -8.46 10.05
CA ASN A 9 -3.38 -8.41 10.17
C ASN A 9 -4.07 -8.37 8.80
N ILE A 10 -4.68 -9.48 8.40
CA ILE A 10 -5.40 -9.58 7.11
C ILE A 10 -6.70 -8.77 7.09
N PHE A 11 -7.27 -8.49 8.26
CA PHE A 11 -8.55 -7.79 8.40
C PHE A 11 -8.38 -6.26 8.39
N ALA A 12 -7.14 -5.75 8.43
CA ALA A 12 -6.88 -4.32 8.37
C ALA A 12 -7.15 -3.76 6.95
N LYS A 13 -7.61 -2.52 6.90
CA LYS A 13 -7.72 -1.77 5.64
C LYS A 13 -6.35 -1.16 5.29
N GLY A 14 -5.63 -1.77 4.34
CA GLY A 14 -4.32 -1.29 3.94
C GLY A 14 -3.70 -2.09 2.79
N GLY A 15 -2.63 -1.55 2.20
CA GLY A 15 -1.96 -2.13 1.03
C GLY A 15 -1.44 -3.55 1.28
N THR A 16 -0.79 -3.80 2.42
CA THR A 16 -0.25 -5.12 2.76
C THR A 16 -1.36 -6.16 2.93
N SER A 17 -2.45 -5.82 3.64
CA SER A 17 -3.60 -6.74 3.79
C SER A 17 -4.24 -7.04 2.44
N ARG A 18 -4.41 -6.03 1.58
CA ARG A 18 -4.91 -6.21 0.21
C ARG A 18 -3.98 -7.10 -0.62
N SER A 19 -2.67 -6.88 -0.53
CA SER A 19 -1.67 -7.73 -1.19
C SER A 19 -1.77 -9.19 -0.76
N ASN A 20 -1.91 -9.44 0.54
CA ASN A 20 -2.06 -10.79 1.10
C ASN A 20 -3.33 -11.47 0.59
N ILE A 21 -4.46 -10.75 0.55
CA ILE A 21 -5.73 -11.29 0.02
C ILE A 21 -5.58 -11.66 -1.46
N ASN A 22 -4.98 -10.79 -2.26
CA ASN A 22 -4.75 -11.04 -3.68
C ASN A 22 -3.80 -12.25 -3.89
N LEU A 23 -2.77 -12.37 -3.06
CA LEU A 23 -1.84 -13.49 -3.08
C LEU A 23 -2.55 -14.82 -2.75
N ILE A 24 -3.37 -14.83 -1.70
CA ILE A 24 -4.20 -15.97 -1.32
C ILE A 24 -5.10 -16.38 -2.50
N LYS A 25 -5.86 -15.44 -3.07
CA LYS A 25 -6.73 -15.71 -4.21
C LYS A 25 -5.97 -16.32 -5.39
N SER A 26 -4.79 -15.81 -5.68
CA SER A 26 -3.93 -16.33 -6.75
C SER A 26 -3.49 -17.78 -6.50
N PHE A 27 -3.15 -18.13 -5.27
CA PHE A 27 -2.79 -19.51 -4.91
C PHE A 27 -3.98 -20.46 -4.93
N LEU A 28 -5.14 -20.02 -4.45
CA LEU A 28 -6.36 -20.81 -4.49
C LEU A 28 -6.79 -21.12 -5.94
N LYS A 29 -6.66 -20.14 -6.86
CA LYS A 29 -6.90 -20.36 -8.30
C LYS A 29 -5.98 -21.41 -8.91
N GLN A 30 -4.78 -21.59 -8.36
CA GLN A 30 -3.81 -22.62 -8.78
C GLN A 30 -4.03 -23.96 -8.10
N GLY A 31 -5.08 -24.10 -7.28
CA GLY A 31 -5.44 -25.33 -6.57
C GLY A 31 -4.54 -25.64 -5.36
N TYR A 32 -3.84 -24.65 -4.82
CA TYR A 32 -3.03 -24.84 -3.62
C TYR A 32 -3.87 -24.74 -2.34
N THR A 33 -3.44 -25.44 -1.29
CA THR A 33 -3.97 -25.26 0.06
C THR A 33 -3.23 -24.11 0.72
N VAL A 34 -3.97 -23.15 1.26
CA VAL A 34 -3.42 -21.95 1.88
C VAL A 34 -3.86 -21.86 3.34
N ASN A 35 -2.91 -21.70 4.24
CA ASN A 35 -3.18 -21.36 5.63
C ASN A 35 -2.61 -19.97 5.92
N TYR A 36 -3.45 -19.04 6.33
CA TYR A 36 -3.01 -17.73 6.76
C TYR A 36 -2.95 -17.64 8.28
N PHE A 37 -1.81 -17.25 8.81
CA PHE A 37 -1.56 -17.04 10.24
C PHE A 37 -1.54 -15.55 10.52
N ASN A 38 -2.57 -15.07 11.21
CA ASN A 38 -2.71 -13.67 11.58
C ASN A 38 -2.02 -13.40 12.92
N ASN A 39 -1.05 -12.49 12.93
CA ASN A 39 -0.26 -12.19 14.12
C ASN A 39 -1.09 -11.49 15.22
N LEU A 40 -2.02 -10.61 14.82
CA LEU A 40 -2.94 -9.99 15.77
C LEU A 40 -4.17 -10.87 16.02
N ASP A 41 -4.75 -10.70 17.20
CA ASP A 41 -6.01 -11.36 17.55
C ASP A 41 -7.18 -10.82 16.72
N PHE A 42 -8.16 -11.67 16.47
CA PHE A 42 -9.38 -11.35 15.75
C PHE A 42 -10.56 -12.19 16.29
N ASP A 43 -11.79 -11.74 16.08
CA ASP A 43 -12.99 -12.51 16.34
C ASP A 43 -13.31 -13.45 15.16
N GLN A 44 -14.06 -14.54 15.44
CA GLN A 44 -14.42 -15.52 14.40
C GLN A 44 -15.28 -14.90 13.29
N ASP A 45 -16.11 -13.93 13.62
CA ASP A 45 -16.96 -13.25 12.63
C ASP A 45 -16.16 -12.44 11.62
N ALA A 46 -14.93 -12.03 11.96
CA ALA A 46 -14.05 -11.34 11.01
C ALA A 46 -13.72 -12.21 9.80
N ILE A 47 -13.57 -13.54 10.00
CA ILE A 47 -13.34 -14.49 8.88
C ILE A 47 -14.57 -14.52 7.97
N THR A 48 -15.75 -14.65 8.54
CA THR A 48 -17.00 -14.69 7.79
C THR A 48 -17.20 -13.40 6.99
N ARG A 49 -16.99 -12.24 7.63
CA ARG A 49 -17.05 -10.94 6.94
C ARG A 49 -16.05 -10.82 5.81
N LEU A 50 -14.81 -11.28 6.01
CA LEU A 50 -13.77 -11.27 4.98
C LEU A 50 -14.16 -12.15 3.80
N PHE A 51 -14.65 -13.38 4.05
CA PHE A 51 -15.02 -14.33 3.00
C PHE A 51 -16.18 -13.79 2.16
N ILE A 52 -17.21 -13.24 2.80
CA ILE A 52 -18.34 -12.59 2.10
C ILE A 52 -17.86 -11.42 1.26
N HIS A 53 -17.11 -10.49 1.87
CA HIS A 53 -16.62 -9.27 1.22
C HIS A 53 -15.73 -9.58 0.02
N GLU A 54 -14.86 -10.58 0.15
CA GLU A 54 -13.90 -10.94 -0.88
C GLU A 54 -14.43 -12.01 -1.86
N ALA A 55 -15.66 -12.47 -1.67
CA ALA A 55 -16.23 -13.58 -2.43
C ALA A 55 -15.30 -14.81 -2.46
N ILE A 56 -14.78 -15.18 -1.30
CA ILE A 56 -13.96 -16.37 -1.14
C ILE A 56 -14.88 -17.51 -0.67
N ASP A 57 -15.08 -18.48 -1.54
CA ASP A 57 -15.75 -19.75 -1.23
C ASP A 57 -14.79 -20.88 -1.59
N ASN A 58 -13.91 -21.22 -0.65
CA ASN A 58 -12.87 -22.21 -0.91
C ASN A 58 -12.43 -22.92 0.37
N GLU A 59 -12.70 -24.21 0.45
CA GLU A 59 -12.32 -25.07 1.58
C GLU A 59 -10.80 -25.22 1.77
N ASN A 60 -10.02 -24.90 0.72
CA ASN A 60 -8.56 -24.92 0.78
C ASN A 60 -7.94 -23.68 1.45
N LEU A 61 -8.75 -22.73 1.95
CA LEU A 61 -8.29 -21.61 2.75
C LEU A 61 -8.68 -21.78 4.22
N LYS A 62 -7.69 -21.68 5.11
CA LYS A 62 -7.91 -21.57 6.55
C LYS A 62 -7.17 -20.35 7.10
N ILE A 63 -7.81 -19.65 8.05
CA ILE A 63 -7.24 -18.50 8.74
C ILE A 63 -7.12 -18.82 10.22
N TYR A 64 -5.92 -18.67 10.75
CA TYR A 64 -5.59 -18.98 12.14
C TYR A 64 -5.06 -17.74 12.87
N LYS A 65 -5.31 -17.66 14.18
CA LYS A 65 -4.48 -16.83 15.06
C LYS A 65 -3.11 -17.47 15.16
N PHE A 66 -2.06 -16.70 14.92
CA PHE A 66 -0.71 -17.21 15.08
C PHE A 66 -0.38 -17.42 16.56
N ARG A 67 -0.15 -18.66 16.95
CA ARG A 67 0.19 -19.04 18.35
C ARG A 67 1.17 -20.21 18.43
N ASP A 68 1.33 -20.97 17.37
CA ASP A 68 2.12 -22.20 17.37
C ASP A 68 3.02 -22.28 16.13
N ILE A 69 4.32 -22.18 16.40
CA ILE A 69 5.36 -22.30 15.38
C ILE A 69 5.38 -23.66 14.69
N LYS A 70 4.95 -24.73 15.41
CA LYS A 70 4.88 -26.09 14.83
C LYS A 70 3.79 -26.20 13.77
N LEU A 71 2.69 -25.47 13.91
CA LEU A 71 1.68 -25.41 12.86
C LEU A 71 2.18 -24.59 11.68
N LEU A 72 2.87 -23.48 11.94
CA LEU A 72 3.44 -22.64 10.90
C LEU A 72 4.47 -23.40 10.05
N SER A 73 5.25 -24.31 10.64
CA SER A 73 6.27 -25.09 9.96
C SER A 73 5.75 -26.25 9.07
N LYS A 74 4.45 -26.60 9.19
CA LYS A 74 3.84 -27.71 8.44
C LYS A 74 3.39 -27.29 7.03
N CYS A 75 4.34 -26.94 6.17
CA CYS A 75 4.07 -26.52 4.78
C CYS A 75 5.26 -26.77 3.86
N ASP A 76 4.99 -26.71 2.57
CA ASP A 76 6.04 -26.75 1.55
C ASP A 76 6.73 -25.39 1.42
N VAL A 77 5.93 -24.31 1.51
CA VAL A 77 6.38 -22.91 1.42
C VAL A 77 5.77 -22.11 2.55
N LEU A 78 6.60 -21.37 3.29
CA LEU A 78 6.21 -20.33 4.21
C LEU A 78 6.51 -18.96 3.60
N ILE A 79 5.52 -18.10 3.59
CA ILE A 79 5.66 -16.70 3.17
C ILE A 79 5.45 -15.82 4.41
N ILE A 80 6.43 -14.97 4.73
CA ILE A 80 6.36 -14.03 5.85
C ILE A 80 6.24 -12.62 5.26
N THR A 81 5.10 -11.95 5.47
CA THR A 81 4.71 -10.74 4.74
C THR A 81 5.02 -9.44 5.48
N ARG A 82 5.87 -9.49 6.49
CA ARG A 82 6.40 -8.33 7.21
C ARG A 82 7.80 -8.61 7.75
N GLU A 83 8.66 -7.64 7.61
CA GLU A 83 10.06 -7.70 8.04
C GLU A 83 10.22 -7.92 9.54
N ASP A 84 9.35 -7.34 10.37
CA ASP A 84 9.33 -7.50 11.83
C ASP A 84 8.99 -8.93 12.28
N LEU A 85 8.45 -9.76 11.39
CA LEU A 85 8.13 -11.16 11.64
C LEU A 85 9.19 -12.14 11.08
N PHE A 86 10.22 -11.67 10.42
CA PHE A 86 11.21 -12.53 9.76
C PHE A 86 11.98 -13.41 10.76
N HIS A 87 12.11 -13.00 12.01
CA HIS A 87 12.74 -13.79 13.05
C HIS A 87 12.12 -15.19 13.22
N TYR A 88 10.82 -15.37 12.93
CA TYR A 88 10.18 -16.69 12.95
C TYR A 88 10.73 -17.67 11.90
N ALA A 89 11.45 -17.19 10.89
CA ALA A 89 12.13 -18.07 9.93
C ALA A 89 13.16 -18.98 10.62
N LYS A 90 13.90 -18.46 11.61
CA LYS A 90 14.86 -19.26 12.41
C LYS A 90 14.18 -20.41 13.14
N ASP A 91 13.04 -20.13 13.77
CA ASP A 91 12.29 -21.12 14.53
C ASP A 91 11.73 -22.22 13.61
N VAL A 92 11.22 -21.82 12.44
CA VAL A 92 10.72 -22.78 11.42
C VAL A 92 11.87 -23.65 10.91
N LYS A 93 13.01 -23.07 10.57
CA LYS A 93 14.20 -23.81 10.07
C LYS A 93 14.80 -24.74 11.13
N ALA A 94 14.64 -24.42 12.41
CA ALA A 94 15.02 -25.30 13.52
C ALA A 94 14.14 -26.56 13.59
N ILE A 95 12.86 -26.47 13.22
CA ILE A 95 11.92 -27.60 13.21
C ILE A 95 12.03 -28.40 11.92
N THR A 96 12.12 -27.73 10.77
CA THR A 96 12.19 -28.38 9.45
C THR A 96 13.08 -27.59 8.48
N LYS A 97 14.02 -28.30 7.83
CA LYS A 97 14.89 -27.71 6.82
C LYS A 97 14.30 -27.75 5.41
N SER A 98 13.25 -28.56 5.21
CA SER A 98 12.64 -28.76 3.88
C SER A 98 11.67 -27.64 3.48
N THR A 99 11.07 -26.93 4.46
CA THR A 99 10.19 -25.80 4.18
C THR A 99 10.96 -24.65 3.55
N LYS A 100 10.54 -24.21 2.37
CA LYS A 100 11.07 -23.00 1.73
C LYS A 100 10.49 -21.76 2.39
N VAL A 101 11.33 -20.86 2.86
CA VAL A 101 10.91 -19.62 3.54
C VAL A 101 11.18 -18.43 2.63
N ILE A 102 10.13 -17.65 2.34
CA ILE A 102 10.17 -16.41 1.56
C ILE A 102 9.76 -15.26 2.46
N GLY A 103 10.62 -14.25 2.57
CA GLY A 103 10.28 -12.97 3.19
C GLY A 103 9.70 -12.00 2.15
N GLU A 104 8.71 -11.18 2.52
CA GLU A 104 8.18 -10.13 1.66
C GLU A 104 8.36 -8.76 2.29
N ILE A 105 8.94 -7.83 1.55
CA ILE A 105 9.04 -6.41 1.89
C ILE A 105 8.00 -5.65 1.09
N HIS A 106 7.02 -5.11 1.78
CA HIS A 106 5.91 -4.35 1.19
C HIS A 106 6.08 -2.84 1.30
N GLY A 107 6.84 -2.40 2.29
CA GLY A 107 7.11 -0.98 2.56
C GLY A 107 8.35 -0.46 1.84
N PRO A 108 8.53 0.87 1.84
CA PRO A 108 9.78 1.51 1.47
C PRO A 108 10.91 1.05 2.38
N MET A 109 12.13 0.97 1.84
CA MET A 109 13.33 0.53 2.57
C MET A 109 13.65 1.44 3.78
N GLU A 110 13.29 2.70 3.68
CA GLU A 110 13.52 3.75 4.69
C GLU A 110 12.65 3.57 5.94
N TYR A 111 11.59 2.76 5.85
CA TYR A 111 10.72 2.46 7.00
C TYR A 111 11.05 1.14 7.69
N ILE A 112 12.06 0.42 7.19
CA ILE A 112 12.57 -0.75 7.90
C ILE A 112 13.44 -0.26 9.05
N ASP A 113 13.03 -0.57 10.28
CA ASP A 113 13.78 -0.22 11.48
C ASP A 113 15.14 -0.95 11.47
N ASP A 114 16.23 -0.19 11.50
CA ASP A 114 17.60 -0.72 11.47
C ASP A 114 17.95 -1.57 12.72
N SER A 115 17.15 -1.47 13.78
CA SER A 115 17.31 -2.31 14.98
C SER A 115 16.76 -3.74 14.79
N ILE A 116 15.97 -3.99 13.74
CA ILE A 116 15.38 -5.30 13.49
C ILE A 116 16.41 -6.22 12.81
N ASP A 117 16.71 -7.35 13.45
CA ASP A 117 17.43 -8.45 12.78
C ASP A 117 16.48 -9.17 11.82
N LEU A 118 16.69 -9.01 10.52
CA LEU A 118 15.90 -9.65 9.47
C LEU A 118 16.13 -11.17 9.37
N CYS A 119 17.07 -11.73 10.12
CA CYS A 119 17.34 -13.17 10.14
C CYS A 119 17.49 -13.80 8.73
N LEU A 120 18.17 -13.09 7.82
CA LEU A 120 18.26 -13.43 6.40
C LEU A 120 18.92 -14.78 6.14
N GLU A 121 19.74 -15.28 7.07
CA GLU A 121 20.34 -16.61 7.01
C GLU A 121 19.32 -17.76 7.08
N ALA A 122 18.12 -17.50 7.60
CA ALA A 122 17.02 -18.46 7.68
C ALA A 122 15.98 -18.29 6.55
N ILE A 123 16.17 -17.30 5.67
CA ILE A 123 15.26 -16.99 4.57
C ILE A 123 15.88 -17.46 3.26
N ASP A 124 15.14 -18.23 2.45
CA ASP A 124 15.62 -18.76 1.17
C ASP A 124 15.50 -17.73 0.03
N GLY A 125 14.69 -16.68 0.21
CA GLY A 125 14.57 -15.60 -0.74
C GLY A 125 13.71 -14.45 -0.23
N VAL A 126 14.01 -13.23 -0.64
CA VAL A 126 13.23 -12.03 -0.31
C VAL A 126 12.55 -11.50 -1.55
N ARG A 127 11.23 -11.34 -1.48
CA ARG A 127 10.43 -10.69 -2.50
C ARG A 127 10.26 -9.20 -2.19
N VAL A 128 10.48 -8.38 -3.19
CA VAL A 128 10.23 -6.92 -3.15
C VAL A 128 9.35 -6.50 -4.33
N SER A 129 8.84 -5.27 -4.31
CA SER A 129 7.88 -4.80 -5.33
C SER A 129 8.52 -4.29 -6.61
N THR A 130 9.72 -3.70 -6.56
CA THR A 130 10.38 -3.08 -7.72
C THR A 130 11.85 -3.46 -7.83
N GLU A 131 12.45 -3.23 -9.00
CA GLU A 131 13.90 -3.47 -9.19
C GLU A 131 14.73 -2.48 -8.38
N GLY A 132 14.32 -1.22 -8.28
CA GLY A 132 15.01 -0.22 -7.47
C GLY A 132 15.06 -0.60 -5.98
N ILE A 133 13.96 -1.12 -5.42
CA ILE A 133 13.94 -1.64 -4.05
C ILE A 133 14.85 -2.87 -3.92
N LYS A 134 14.85 -3.78 -4.91
CA LYS A 134 15.73 -4.95 -4.91
C LYS A 134 17.20 -4.55 -4.84
N GLN A 135 17.63 -3.63 -5.67
CA GLN A 135 19.04 -3.18 -5.69
C GLN A 135 19.43 -2.54 -4.34
N ARG A 136 18.56 -1.72 -3.77
CA ARG A 136 18.79 -1.12 -2.45
C ARG A 136 18.84 -2.15 -1.33
N PHE A 137 17.94 -3.15 -1.37
CA PHE A 137 17.97 -4.25 -0.39
C PHE A 137 19.28 -5.03 -0.47
N ILE A 138 19.71 -5.40 -1.69
CA ILE A 138 20.97 -6.10 -1.91
C ILE A 138 22.16 -5.27 -1.37
N CYS A 139 22.19 -3.98 -1.68
CA CYS A 139 23.27 -3.09 -1.22
C CYS A 139 23.28 -2.93 0.31
N LYS A 140 22.09 -2.75 0.93
CA LYS A 140 22.00 -2.52 2.37
C LYS A 140 22.35 -3.75 3.20
N TYR A 141 21.86 -4.93 2.79
CA TYR A 141 21.95 -6.17 3.59
C TYR A 141 22.95 -7.18 3.03
N ASN A 142 23.61 -6.90 1.90
CA ASN A 142 24.51 -7.84 1.19
C ASN A 142 23.86 -9.23 0.95
N TYR A 143 22.55 -9.27 0.75
CA TYR A 143 21.77 -10.48 0.56
C TYR A 143 21.35 -10.60 -0.90
N LYS A 144 21.78 -11.68 -1.60
CA LYS A 144 21.64 -11.81 -3.06
C LYS A 144 20.39 -12.55 -3.54
N SER A 145 19.75 -13.34 -2.65
CA SER A 145 18.54 -14.11 -3.01
C SER A 145 17.29 -13.21 -2.98
N VAL A 146 17.33 -12.10 -3.72
CA VAL A 146 16.24 -11.11 -3.81
C VAL A 146 15.64 -11.14 -5.20
N PHE A 147 14.32 -11.17 -5.27
CA PHE A 147 13.60 -11.08 -6.54
C PHE A 147 12.47 -10.04 -6.44
N ASN A 148 12.23 -9.37 -7.56
CA ASN A 148 11.09 -8.47 -7.65
C ASN A 148 9.91 -9.19 -8.31
N LYS A 149 8.73 -8.97 -7.76
CA LYS A 149 7.47 -9.39 -8.35
C LYS A 149 6.43 -8.34 -8.03
N TYR A 150 5.86 -7.76 -9.06
CA TYR A 150 4.75 -6.81 -8.88
C TYR A 150 3.61 -7.45 -8.10
N VAL A 151 2.94 -6.62 -7.32
CA VAL A 151 1.79 -7.07 -6.53
C VAL A 151 0.63 -7.35 -7.46
N ASN A 152 -0.11 -8.42 -7.17
CA ASN A 152 -1.31 -8.73 -7.93
C ASN A 152 -2.38 -7.64 -7.72
N ALA A 153 -2.88 -7.08 -8.81
CA ALA A 153 -3.90 -6.03 -8.84
C ALA A 153 -5.23 -6.49 -9.46
N GLU A 154 -5.50 -7.80 -9.50
CA GLU A 154 -6.71 -8.37 -10.11
C GLU A 154 -8.03 -7.85 -9.51
N HIS A 155 -8.00 -7.32 -8.29
CA HIS A 155 -9.17 -6.70 -7.66
C HIS A 155 -9.56 -5.35 -8.30
N ILE A 156 -8.66 -4.74 -9.08
CA ILE A 156 -8.88 -3.45 -9.71
C ILE A 156 -9.60 -3.68 -11.05
N LYS A 157 -10.83 -3.16 -11.14
CA LYS A 157 -11.61 -3.20 -12.38
C LYS A 157 -11.28 -2.00 -13.23
N ILE A 158 -10.96 -2.24 -14.49
CA ILE A 158 -10.71 -1.18 -15.48
C ILE A 158 -12.06 -0.62 -15.92
N ASN A 159 -12.26 0.68 -15.73
CA ASN A 159 -13.34 1.45 -16.35
C ASN A 159 -12.72 2.39 -17.40
N LYS A 160 -13.13 2.23 -18.67
CA LYS A 160 -12.49 2.93 -19.80
C LYS A 160 -13.14 4.27 -20.15
N GLU A 161 -14.09 4.75 -19.37
CA GLU A 161 -14.67 6.07 -19.66
C GLU A 161 -13.70 7.17 -19.22
N PRO A 162 -13.15 7.96 -20.14
CA PRO A 162 -12.29 9.06 -19.79
C PRO A 162 -13.10 10.14 -19.06
N ILE A 163 -12.65 10.46 -17.87
CA ILE A 163 -13.31 11.42 -17.01
C ILE A 163 -12.44 12.66 -16.94
N ASN A 164 -13.00 13.79 -17.36
CA ASN A 164 -12.26 15.05 -17.42
C ASN A 164 -12.83 16.02 -16.36
N THR A 165 -12.07 16.23 -15.29
CA THR A 165 -12.34 17.27 -14.30
C THR A 165 -11.07 17.99 -13.93
N LYS A 166 -11.17 19.30 -13.70
CA LYS A 166 -10.09 20.16 -13.19
C LYS A 166 -10.39 20.71 -11.78
N ARG A 167 -11.47 20.28 -11.16
CA ARG A 167 -11.95 20.87 -9.90
C ARG A 167 -11.70 20.00 -8.68
N ASN A 168 -11.85 18.68 -8.83
CA ASN A 168 -11.81 17.77 -7.71
C ASN A 168 -10.43 17.13 -7.59
N LEU A 169 -9.78 17.32 -6.46
CA LEU A 169 -8.62 16.54 -6.03
C LEU A 169 -9.08 15.44 -5.08
N LEU A 170 -8.45 14.28 -5.13
CA LEU A 170 -8.72 13.17 -4.22
C LEU A 170 -7.42 12.66 -3.60
N ILE A 171 -7.41 12.51 -2.29
CA ILE A 171 -6.44 11.72 -1.53
C ILE A 171 -7.19 10.52 -0.92
N LYS A 172 -6.68 9.32 -1.13
CA LYS A 172 -7.19 8.11 -0.48
C LYS A 172 -6.03 7.38 0.17
N ALA A 173 -5.88 7.57 1.48
CA ALA A 173 -4.72 7.08 2.21
C ALA A 173 -5.00 6.92 3.71
N ARG A 174 -4.11 6.21 4.41
CA ARG A 174 -4.09 6.21 5.86
C ARG A 174 -3.67 7.59 6.38
N PHE A 175 -4.34 8.07 7.42
CA PHE A 175 -4.07 9.39 8.01
C PHE A 175 -2.87 9.33 8.97
N GLU A 176 -1.69 9.19 8.38
CA GLU A 176 -0.39 9.26 9.02
C GLU A 176 0.45 10.30 8.30
N ASP A 177 0.46 11.53 8.82
CA ASP A 177 1.03 12.67 8.10
C ASP A 177 2.54 12.53 7.84
N GLY A 178 3.30 11.96 8.78
CA GLY A 178 4.72 11.67 8.61
C GLY A 178 5.03 10.67 7.47
N ILE A 179 4.03 9.87 7.04
CA ILE A 179 4.16 8.88 5.97
C ILE A 179 3.49 9.34 4.67
N LYS A 180 2.36 10.06 4.78
CA LYS A 180 1.52 10.43 3.62
C LYS A 180 1.58 11.90 3.29
N ASP A 181 2.05 12.74 4.22
CA ASP A 181 2.25 14.18 4.06
C ASP A 181 1.00 14.91 3.48
N ILE A 182 -0.17 14.52 3.98
CA ILE A 182 -1.46 15.10 3.54
C ILE A 182 -1.53 16.59 3.88
N SER A 183 -0.90 17.00 4.97
CA SER A 183 -0.82 18.42 5.38
C SER A 183 -0.19 19.30 4.31
N TYR A 184 0.76 18.78 3.51
CA TYR A 184 1.31 19.49 2.36
C TYR A 184 0.20 19.82 1.33
N VAL A 185 -0.68 18.88 1.02
CA VAL A 185 -1.75 19.11 0.02
C VAL A 185 -2.81 20.08 0.53
N ILE A 186 -3.13 20.04 1.83
CA ILE A 186 -4.02 21.05 2.45
C ILE A 186 -3.42 22.46 2.30
N LYS A 187 -2.11 22.60 2.58
CA LYS A 187 -1.39 23.87 2.41
C LYS A 187 -1.30 24.30 0.94
N LEU A 188 -1.16 23.33 0.03
CA LEU A 188 -1.18 23.59 -1.42
C LEU A 188 -2.54 24.16 -1.87
N VAL A 189 -3.65 23.60 -1.42
CA VAL A 189 -4.99 24.13 -1.74
C VAL A 189 -5.13 25.56 -1.23
N ASN A 190 -4.70 25.85 0.02
CA ASN A 190 -4.68 27.20 0.51
C ASN A 190 -3.81 28.16 -0.34
N TYR A 191 -2.64 27.68 -0.80
CA TYR A 191 -1.77 28.45 -1.69
C TYR A 191 -2.46 28.76 -3.02
N ILE A 192 -3.10 27.76 -3.66
CA ILE A 192 -3.79 27.92 -4.93
C ILE A 192 -4.93 28.96 -4.78
N ILE A 193 -5.79 28.82 -3.78
CA ILE A 193 -6.92 29.74 -3.57
C ILE A 193 -6.42 31.17 -3.32
N LYS A 194 -5.35 31.37 -2.58
CA LYS A 194 -4.83 32.70 -2.27
C LYS A 194 -4.06 33.37 -3.39
N ASN A 195 -3.46 32.59 -4.30
CA ASN A 195 -2.54 33.13 -5.30
C ASN A 195 -3.05 32.98 -6.73
N THR A 196 -4.25 32.45 -6.91
CA THR A 196 -4.87 32.27 -8.23
C THR A 196 -6.38 32.59 -8.13
N GLU A 197 -7.06 32.67 -9.26
CA GLU A 197 -8.51 32.87 -9.31
C GLU A 197 -9.31 31.54 -9.20
N ARG A 198 -8.70 30.51 -8.57
CA ARG A 198 -9.26 29.15 -8.48
C ARG A 198 -9.79 28.86 -7.09
N ASP A 199 -10.83 29.60 -6.69
CA ASP A 199 -11.61 29.35 -5.47
C ASP A 199 -12.57 28.15 -5.60
N ASP A 200 -12.76 27.65 -6.82
CA ASP A 200 -13.62 26.50 -7.16
C ASP A 200 -12.97 25.13 -6.92
N ILE A 201 -11.69 25.07 -6.51
CA ILE A 201 -11.00 23.83 -6.22
C ILE A 201 -11.61 23.10 -5.01
N GLN A 202 -11.78 21.79 -5.13
CA GLN A 202 -12.33 20.92 -4.08
C GLN A 202 -11.33 19.79 -3.80
N LEU A 203 -10.96 19.57 -2.53
CA LEU A 203 -10.11 18.47 -2.10
C LEU A 203 -10.91 17.50 -1.23
N TYR A 204 -10.97 16.25 -1.66
CA TYR A 204 -11.54 15.15 -0.92
C TYR A 204 -10.41 14.33 -0.28
N ILE A 205 -10.47 14.16 1.03
CA ILE A 205 -9.49 13.40 1.81
C ILE A 205 -10.21 12.22 2.44
N VAL A 206 -9.93 11.00 1.97
CA VAL A 206 -10.64 9.79 2.39
C VAL A 206 -9.67 8.82 3.05
N GLY A 207 -10.00 8.41 4.26
CA GLY A 207 -9.19 7.48 5.03
C GLY A 207 -9.43 7.53 6.53
N TYR A 208 -8.48 7.02 7.28
CA TYR A 208 -8.52 7.02 8.73
C TYR A 208 -7.09 6.95 9.30
N GLY A 209 -6.91 7.40 10.52
CA GLY A 209 -5.63 7.30 11.24
C GLY A 209 -5.42 8.43 12.24
N PRO A 210 -4.29 8.42 12.93
CA PRO A 210 -4.03 9.33 14.06
C PRO A 210 -3.95 10.81 13.68
N SER A 211 -3.68 11.14 12.41
CA SER A 211 -3.51 12.53 11.95
C SER A 211 -4.83 13.21 11.54
N GLU A 212 -6.00 12.58 11.74
CA GLU A 212 -7.30 13.18 11.34
C GLU A 212 -7.55 14.52 12.03
N ALA A 213 -7.25 14.63 13.32
CA ALA A 213 -7.41 15.87 14.07
C ALA A 213 -6.50 16.99 13.53
N LEU A 214 -5.27 16.64 13.13
CA LEU A 214 -4.35 17.59 12.49
C LEU A 214 -4.96 18.18 11.21
N TYR A 215 -5.53 17.34 10.35
CA TYR A 215 -6.10 17.79 9.08
C TYR A 215 -7.33 18.68 9.31
N LYS A 216 -8.23 18.33 10.21
CA LYS A 216 -9.37 19.17 10.59
C LYS A 216 -8.92 20.53 11.14
N ASN A 217 -7.88 20.54 11.97
CA ASN A 217 -7.31 21.79 12.51
C ASN A 217 -6.69 22.66 11.40
N LEU A 218 -5.99 22.08 10.42
CA LEU A 218 -5.44 22.83 9.28
C LEU A 218 -6.55 23.42 8.41
N VAL A 219 -7.61 22.65 8.13
CA VAL A 219 -8.77 23.11 7.37
C VAL A 219 -9.40 24.34 8.06
N ASN A 220 -9.61 24.26 9.38
CA ASN A 220 -10.15 25.37 10.17
C ASN A 220 -9.21 26.58 10.20
N TYR A 221 -7.91 26.34 10.40
CA TYR A 221 -6.91 27.42 10.48
C TYR A 221 -6.81 28.23 9.18
N TYR A 222 -6.96 27.56 8.03
CA TYR A 222 -6.92 28.22 6.73
C TYR A 222 -8.30 28.69 6.22
N ASN A 223 -9.40 28.44 6.95
CA ASN A 223 -10.79 28.70 6.55
C ASN A 223 -11.15 28.01 5.22
N LEU A 224 -10.86 26.71 5.10
CA LEU A 224 -11.06 25.91 3.89
C LEU A 224 -12.23 24.92 4.00
N GLN A 225 -13.19 25.15 4.89
CA GLN A 225 -14.32 24.21 5.14
C GLN A 225 -15.19 24.01 3.90
N ASP A 226 -15.29 25.03 3.04
CA ASP A 226 -16.07 24.95 1.79
C ASP A 226 -15.30 24.29 0.64
N ASN A 227 -13.98 24.07 0.80
CA ASN A 227 -13.08 23.53 -0.24
C ASN A 227 -12.51 22.16 0.11
N ILE A 228 -12.50 21.73 1.38
CA ILE A 228 -11.87 20.49 1.81
C ILE A 228 -12.85 19.61 2.57
N HIS A 229 -13.06 18.42 2.04
CA HIS A 229 -14.02 17.42 2.50
C HIS A 229 -13.32 16.20 3.08
N ILE A 230 -13.38 16.00 4.40
CA ILE A 230 -12.74 14.89 5.09
C ILE A 230 -13.77 13.78 5.32
N ASN A 231 -13.53 12.60 4.74
CA ASN A 231 -14.38 11.40 4.82
C ASN A 231 -15.81 11.64 4.31
N GLU A 232 -15.98 12.56 3.39
CA GLU A 232 -17.21 12.73 2.64
C GLU A 232 -17.23 11.81 1.39
N LYS A 233 -18.36 11.81 0.67
CA LYS A 233 -18.54 10.97 -0.51
C LYS A 233 -17.52 11.32 -1.59
N GLU A 234 -16.75 10.32 -2.02
CA GLU A 234 -15.76 10.47 -3.11
C GLU A 234 -16.45 10.93 -4.40
N PRO A 235 -15.88 11.92 -5.13
CA PRO A 235 -16.36 12.28 -6.45
C PRO A 235 -16.03 11.17 -7.46
N LEU A 236 -16.86 11.01 -8.48
CA LEU A 236 -16.57 10.06 -9.57
C LEU A 236 -15.41 10.56 -10.43
N ASN A 237 -15.34 11.88 -10.64
CA ASN A 237 -14.36 12.57 -11.46
C ASN A 237 -13.39 13.34 -10.57
N TYR A 238 -12.11 13.01 -10.63
CA TYR A 238 -11.10 13.63 -9.79
C TYR A 238 -9.71 13.51 -10.41
N ILE A 239 -8.80 14.32 -9.93
CA ILE A 239 -7.36 14.13 -10.08
C ILE A 239 -6.86 13.58 -8.74
N TYR A 240 -6.31 12.38 -8.72
CA TYR A 240 -5.68 11.84 -7.53
C TYR A 240 -4.40 12.60 -7.23
N ILE A 241 -4.16 12.95 -5.97
CA ILE A 241 -2.91 13.60 -5.57
C ILE A 241 -2.25 12.84 -4.43
N SER A 242 -0.94 12.59 -4.56
CA SER A 242 -0.12 11.97 -3.52
C SER A 242 1.18 12.73 -3.33
N SER A 243 1.41 13.13 -2.09
CA SER A 243 2.63 13.81 -1.63
C SER A 243 3.51 12.93 -0.73
N SER A 244 3.23 11.63 -0.66
CA SER A 244 3.97 10.68 0.18
C SER A 244 5.47 10.76 -0.10
N PRO A 245 6.33 10.97 0.93
CA PRO A 245 7.78 11.03 0.75
C PRO A 245 8.37 9.71 0.27
N TYR A 246 7.72 8.61 0.57
CA TYR A 246 8.06 7.26 0.12
C TYR A 246 6.81 6.45 -0.16
N GLU A 247 6.80 5.77 -1.29
CA GLU A 247 5.72 4.84 -1.69
C GLU A 247 6.34 3.73 -2.54
N THR A 248 5.76 2.53 -2.53
CA THR A 248 6.27 1.41 -3.34
C THR A 248 5.48 1.20 -4.63
N LEU A 249 4.18 1.02 -4.53
CA LEU A 249 3.30 0.84 -5.70
C LEU A 249 2.11 1.80 -5.66
N GLY A 250 1.47 1.97 -4.48
CA GLY A 250 0.28 2.80 -4.31
C GLY A 250 -0.96 2.26 -5.02
N TYR A 251 -1.67 1.33 -4.38
CA TYR A 251 -2.93 0.81 -4.97
C TYR A 251 -3.92 1.89 -5.36
N SER A 252 -4.02 2.99 -4.59
CA SER A 252 -4.90 4.11 -4.92
C SER A 252 -4.53 4.80 -6.23
N ILE A 253 -3.25 4.78 -6.63
CA ILE A 253 -2.80 5.27 -7.94
C ILE A 253 -3.32 4.35 -9.05
N LEU A 254 -3.12 3.03 -8.89
CA LEU A 254 -3.62 2.05 -9.86
C LEU A 254 -5.14 2.08 -9.98
N GLU A 255 -5.88 2.17 -8.86
CA GLU A 255 -7.33 2.30 -8.85
C GLU A 255 -7.79 3.56 -9.60
N THR A 256 -7.07 4.66 -9.44
CA THR A 256 -7.33 5.92 -10.13
C THR A 256 -7.19 5.79 -11.64
N LEU A 257 -6.07 5.24 -12.10
CA LEU A 257 -5.81 5.02 -13.53
C LEU A 257 -6.82 4.04 -14.14
N ALA A 258 -7.17 2.99 -13.41
CA ALA A 258 -8.15 1.99 -13.85
C ALA A 258 -9.57 2.58 -14.04
N ARG A 259 -9.88 3.68 -13.34
CA ARG A 259 -11.12 4.45 -13.50
C ARG A 259 -11.05 5.51 -14.61
N GLY A 260 -9.92 5.63 -15.31
CA GLY A 260 -9.70 6.66 -16.33
C GLY A 260 -9.37 8.04 -15.76
N ASN A 261 -9.23 8.20 -14.45
CA ASN A 261 -8.82 9.44 -13.81
C ASN A 261 -7.30 9.66 -13.93
N ARG A 262 -6.86 10.91 -13.78
CA ARG A 262 -5.43 11.28 -13.76
C ARG A 262 -4.89 11.27 -12.33
N ALA A 263 -3.56 11.19 -12.21
CA ALA A 263 -2.89 11.30 -10.93
C ALA A 263 -1.69 12.24 -10.98
N LEU A 264 -1.59 13.10 -9.97
CA LEU A 264 -0.44 13.93 -9.65
C LEU A 264 0.27 13.27 -8.48
N ILE A 265 1.48 12.76 -8.69
CA ILE A 265 2.17 12.00 -7.67
C ILE A 265 3.59 12.53 -7.44
N TYR A 266 3.97 12.69 -6.18
CA TYR A 266 5.36 12.88 -5.83
C TYR A 266 6.11 11.56 -6.07
N PRO A 267 7.23 11.55 -6.82
CA PRO A 267 7.90 10.30 -7.18
C PRO A 267 8.53 9.56 -6.01
N GLY A 268 8.52 10.18 -4.83
CA GLY A 268 9.21 9.73 -3.63
C GLY A 268 10.62 10.35 -3.54
N ASN A 269 11.16 10.41 -2.32
CA ASN A 269 12.56 10.86 -2.12
C ASN A 269 13.56 9.88 -2.74
N ASP A 270 13.10 8.68 -3.03
CA ASP A 270 13.85 7.57 -3.59
C ASP A 270 13.55 7.30 -5.08
N ASP A 271 12.66 8.08 -5.66
CA ASP A 271 12.27 8.03 -7.08
C ASP A 271 11.67 6.68 -7.55
N VAL A 272 11.23 5.81 -6.60
CA VAL A 272 10.69 4.47 -6.91
C VAL A 272 9.43 4.53 -7.76
N LEU A 273 8.57 5.55 -7.56
CA LEU A 273 7.35 5.65 -8.35
C LEU A 273 7.60 6.00 -9.82
N ARG A 274 8.73 6.63 -10.17
CA ARG A 274 9.11 6.81 -11.59
C ARG A 274 9.36 5.47 -12.26
N GLU A 275 10.11 4.57 -11.60
CA GLU A 275 10.34 3.23 -12.15
C GLU A 275 9.01 2.54 -12.53
N VAL A 276 7.98 2.72 -11.68
CA VAL A 276 6.68 2.06 -11.89
C VAL A 276 5.82 2.78 -12.92
N TYR A 277 5.79 4.12 -12.89
CA TYR A 277 4.74 4.90 -13.54
C TYR A 277 5.18 5.81 -14.69
N ASP A 278 6.48 5.92 -14.99
CA ASP A 278 7.01 6.83 -16.01
C ASP A 278 6.38 6.64 -17.42
N LYS A 279 5.93 5.42 -17.71
CA LYS A 279 5.32 5.05 -18.99
C LYS A 279 3.79 5.11 -19.02
N TYR A 280 3.17 5.50 -17.91
CA TYR A 280 1.70 5.52 -17.83
C TYR A 280 1.15 6.89 -18.24
N GLU A 281 0.31 6.89 -19.28
CA GLU A 281 -0.52 8.06 -19.59
C GLU A 281 -1.44 8.39 -18.41
N GLY A 282 -1.65 9.67 -18.13
CA GLY A 282 -2.46 10.13 -17.00
C GLY A 282 -1.71 10.25 -15.67
N ILE A 283 -0.41 9.91 -15.64
CA ILE A 283 0.47 10.23 -14.51
C ILE A 283 1.26 11.49 -14.79
N GLN A 284 1.31 12.35 -13.78
CA GLN A 284 2.20 13.50 -13.76
C GLN A 284 2.96 13.53 -12.44
N PHE A 285 4.28 13.71 -12.53
CA PHE A 285 5.14 13.78 -11.35
C PHE A 285 5.21 15.19 -10.80
N LEU A 286 5.01 15.32 -9.50
CA LEU A 286 5.06 16.59 -8.79
C LEU A 286 6.49 16.94 -8.39
N GLU A 287 6.82 18.22 -8.50
CA GLU A 287 7.88 18.83 -7.72
C GLU A 287 7.29 19.29 -6.38
N LYS A 288 7.95 18.98 -5.25
CA LYS A 288 7.41 19.29 -3.92
C LYS A 288 7.63 20.77 -3.56
N THR A 289 7.23 21.66 -4.47
CA THR A 289 7.12 23.11 -4.28
C THR A 289 5.69 23.54 -4.58
N PHE A 290 5.16 24.50 -3.84
CA PHE A 290 3.77 24.96 -4.06
C PHE A 290 3.59 25.55 -5.46
N LEU A 291 4.55 26.38 -5.92
CA LEU A 291 4.49 26.97 -7.25
C LEU A 291 4.57 25.91 -8.36
N GLY A 292 5.52 24.98 -8.28
CA GLY A 292 5.68 23.90 -9.25
C GLY A 292 4.43 23.03 -9.32
N THR A 293 3.92 22.58 -8.14
CA THR A 293 2.71 21.74 -8.09
C THR A 293 1.48 22.47 -8.58
N ALA A 294 1.29 23.76 -8.25
CA ALA A 294 0.19 24.56 -8.77
C ALA A 294 0.24 24.70 -10.30
N ASN A 295 1.41 24.98 -10.87
CA ASN A 295 1.59 25.09 -12.32
C ASN A 295 1.21 23.78 -13.04
N TYR A 296 1.59 22.62 -12.50
CA TYR A 296 1.19 21.33 -13.06
C TYR A 296 -0.32 21.11 -12.99
N TYR A 297 -0.95 21.47 -11.88
CA TYR A 297 -2.40 21.36 -11.73
C TYR A 297 -3.16 22.17 -12.79
N PHE A 298 -2.65 23.33 -13.18
CA PHE A 298 -3.27 24.18 -14.21
C PHE A 298 -3.08 23.68 -15.64
N GLN A 299 -2.08 22.85 -15.89
CA GLN A 299 -1.83 22.23 -17.21
C GLN A 299 -2.67 20.97 -17.44
N CYS A 300 -3.17 20.34 -16.38
CA CYS A 300 -4.09 19.22 -16.44
C CYS A 300 -5.53 19.68 -16.67
#